data_47d7ae605dc44b93c42a047c25f5a5f0
#
_entry.id   47d7ae605dc44b93c42a047c25f5a5f0
#
_cell.length_a   1.000
_cell.length_b   1.000
_cell.length_c   1.000
_cell.angle_alpha   90.00
_cell.angle_beta   90.00
_cell.angle_gamma   90.00
#
_symmetry.space_group_name_H-M   'P 1'
#
loop_
_entity.id
_entity.type
_entity.pdbx_description
1 polymer ?
#
loop_
_entity_poly.entity_id
_entity_poly.type
_entity_poly.pdbx_seq_one_letter_code
_entity_poly.pdbx_strand_id
1 'polypeptide(L)'
;YLRQDDGITMNRDRLLGDAKARALQMAKGYAAPEPLEYRLPGPTAETAMTMVLNDYYRSGKATAHDLVVGKSLARVLSGGKTDITELLTEDHILSLERRTILELLKTPATLARIEHMLETGKPLRN
;
A
#
# COMPACT_ATOMS: atom_id res chain seq x y z
N TYR A 1 21.42 4.17 -5.63
CA TYR A 1 20.80 3.21 -4.68
C TYR A 1 21.10 1.76 -5.07
N LEU A 2 22.39 1.46 -5.38
CA LEU A 2 22.87 0.11 -5.62
C LEU A 2 23.18 -0.57 -4.28
N ARG A 3 22.75 -1.83 -4.14
CA ARG A 3 23.11 -2.69 -3.01
C ARG A 3 24.39 -3.47 -3.34
N GLN A 4 25.04 -4.00 -2.32
CA GLN A 4 26.27 -4.77 -2.47
C GLN A 4 26.13 -5.98 -3.43
N ASP A 5 24.93 -6.54 -3.49
CA ASP A 5 24.61 -7.71 -4.31
C ASP A 5 24.04 -7.36 -5.69
N ASP A 6 23.90 -6.07 -6.03
CA ASP A 6 23.43 -5.67 -7.35
C ASP A 6 24.53 -5.86 -8.40
N GLY A 7 24.13 -6.26 -9.61
CA GLY A 7 25.01 -6.38 -10.77
C GLY A 7 24.81 -5.23 -11.74
N ILE A 8 25.86 -4.85 -12.44
CA ILE A 8 25.80 -3.85 -13.51
C ILE A 8 26.14 -4.52 -14.83
N THR A 9 25.25 -4.42 -15.82
CA THR A 9 25.49 -4.87 -17.19
C THR A 9 25.49 -3.68 -18.12
N MET A 10 26.64 -3.36 -18.71
CA MET A 10 26.80 -2.21 -19.62
C MET A 10 26.32 -2.51 -21.04
N ASN A 11 26.24 -3.77 -21.43
CA ASN A 11 25.77 -4.21 -22.73
C ASN A 11 24.31 -4.68 -22.66
N ARG A 12 23.42 -3.95 -23.36
CA ARG A 12 21.98 -4.24 -23.36
C ARG A 12 21.64 -5.64 -23.88
N ASP A 13 22.39 -6.13 -24.88
CA ASP A 13 22.14 -7.45 -25.49
C ASP A 13 22.45 -8.60 -24.51
N ARG A 14 23.32 -8.35 -23.55
CA ARG A 14 23.67 -9.30 -22.49
C ARG A 14 22.79 -9.22 -21.25
N LEU A 15 22.00 -8.15 -21.10
CA LEU A 15 21.25 -7.87 -19.88
C LEU A 15 20.42 -9.06 -19.39
N LEU A 16 19.65 -9.68 -20.28
CA LEU A 16 18.80 -10.82 -19.93
C LEU A 16 19.62 -12.05 -19.53
N GLY A 17 20.70 -12.33 -20.27
CA GLY A 17 21.62 -13.45 -19.97
C GLY A 17 22.32 -13.25 -18.64
N ASP A 18 22.83 -12.06 -18.38
CA ASP A 18 23.53 -11.73 -17.13
C ASP A 18 22.54 -11.75 -15.94
N ALA A 19 21.32 -11.22 -16.10
CA ALA A 19 20.27 -11.27 -15.08
C ALA A 19 19.87 -12.72 -14.75
N LYS A 20 19.68 -13.58 -15.77
CA LYS A 20 19.39 -15.00 -15.57
C LYS A 20 20.52 -15.70 -14.83
N ALA A 21 21.77 -15.51 -15.25
CA ALA A 21 22.93 -16.11 -14.60
C ALA A 21 23.02 -15.68 -13.13
N ARG A 22 22.78 -14.41 -12.85
CA ARG A 22 22.74 -13.87 -11.48
C ARG A 22 21.62 -14.49 -10.65
N ALA A 23 20.41 -14.56 -11.18
CA ALA A 23 19.26 -15.17 -10.49
C ALA A 23 19.53 -16.65 -10.15
N LEU A 24 20.09 -17.42 -11.08
CA LEU A 24 20.48 -18.82 -10.86
C LEU A 24 21.58 -18.96 -9.80
N GLN A 25 22.52 -18.02 -9.75
CA GLN A 25 23.55 -18.00 -8.71
C GLN A 25 22.93 -17.71 -7.33
N MET A 26 22.04 -16.72 -7.25
CA MET A 26 21.36 -16.35 -6.00
C MET A 26 20.38 -17.42 -5.51
N ALA A 27 19.81 -18.22 -6.41
CA ALA A 27 18.95 -19.33 -6.06
C ALA A 27 19.66 -20.46 -5.30
N LYS A 28 21.01 -20.56 -5.44
CA LYS A 28 21.79 -21.53 -4.69
C LYS A 28 21.83 -21.14 -3.21
N GLY A 29 21.25 -21.99 -2.37
CA GLY A 29 21.17 -21.75 -0.92
C GLY A 29 20.10 -20.75 -0.49
N TYR A 30 19.20 -20.35 -1.39
CA TYR A 30 18.06 -19.51 -1.03
C TYR A 30 17.12 -20.27 -0.10
N ALA A 31 16.82 -19.66 1.03
CA ALA A 31 15.73 -20.04 1.90
C ALA A 31 14.70 -18.90 1.93
N ALA A 32 13.43 -19.22 1.75
CA ALA A 32 12.39 -18.22 1.88
C ALA A 32 12.40 -17.65 3.31
N PRO A 33 12.28 -16.33 3.48
CA PRO A 33 12.16 -15.74 4.81
C PRO A 33 10.86 -16.23 5.47
N GLU A 34 10.87 -16.29 6.79
CA GLU A 34 9.63 -16.53 7.55
C GLU A 34 8.61 -15.44 7.22
N PRO A 35 7.31 -15.79 7.10
CA PRO A 35 6.25 -14.83 6.86
C PRO A 35 6.25 -13.74 7.96
N LEU A 36 6.08 -12.48 7.53
CA LEU A 36 5.98 -11.37 8.47
C LEU A 36 4.66 -11.42 9.24
N GLU A 37 4.76 -11.16 10.53
CA GLU A 37 3.62 -11.01 11.44
C GLU A 37 3.58 -9.58 11.98
N TYR A 38 2.39 -9.05 12.15
CA TYR A 38 2.15 -7.67 12.55
C TYR A 38 1.28 -7.61 13.81
N ARG A 39 1.61 -6.69 14.71
CA ARG A 39 0.74 -6.29 15.82
C ARG A 39 0.22 -4.89 15.53
N LEU A 40 -1.06 -4.77 15.28
CA LEU A 40 -1.69 -3.51 14.90
C LEU A 40 -2.73 -3.10 15.95
N PRO A 41 -2.87 -1.78 16.21
CA PRO A 41 -3.64 -1.30 17.35
C PRO A 41 -5.17 -1.29 17.15
N GLY A 42 -5.64 -1.72 15.99
CA GLY A 42 -7.07 -1.88 15.71
C GLY A 42 -7.89 -0.59 15.76
N PRO A 43 -9.16 -0.67 16.21
CA PRO A 43 -10.11 0.46 16.17
C PRO A 43 -9.67 1.70 16.92
N THR A 44 -8.82 1.57 17.93
CA THR A 44 -8.30 2.71 18.70
C THR A 44 -7.47 3.64 17.82
N ALA A 45 -6.54 3.06 17.03
CA ALA A 45 -5.73 3.84 16.10
C ALA A 45 -6.56 4.34 14.90
N GLU A 46 -7.50 3.55 14.39
CA GLU A 46 -8.44 4.01 13.36
C GLU A 46 -9.15 5.28 13.80
N THR A 47 -9.64 5.31 15.05
CA THR A 47 -10.29 6.47 15.64
C THR A 47 -9.34 7.67 15.72
N ALA A 48 -8.13 7.48 16.24
CA ALA A 48 -7.14 8.57 16.35
C ALA A 48 -6.77 9.15 14.98
N MET A 49 -6.49 8.31 13.98
CA MET A 49 -6.22 8.76 12.61
C MET A 49 -7.42 9.48 12.00
N THR A 50 -8.65 9.01 12.25
CA THR A 50 -9.87 9.65 11.79
C THR A 50 -10.07 11.05 12.39
N MET A 51 -9.69 11.26 13.65
CA MET A 51 -9.73 12.60 14.26
C MET A 51 -8.82 13.57 13.53
N VAL A 52 -7.57 13.19 13.23
CA VAL A 52 -6.63 14.01 12.46
C VAL A 52 -7.16 14.31 11.05
N LEU A 53 -7.75 13.33 10.38
CA LEU A 53 -8.35 13.52 9.05
C LEU A 53 -9.52 14.52 9.10
N ASN A 54 -10.36 14.46 10.12
CA ASN A 54 -11.44 15.42 10.31
C ASN A 54 -10.91 16.85 10.53
N ASP A 55 -9.79 17.02 11.23
CA ASP A 55 -9.17 18.34 11.41
C ASP A 55 -8.59 18.89 10.10
N TYR A 56 -8.01 18.03 9.27
CA TYR A 56 -7.58 18.41 7.92
C TYR A 56 -8.75 18.83 7.03
N TYR A 57 -9.86 18.12 7.11
CA TYR A 57 -11.06 18.47 6.37
C TYR A 57 -11.63 19.82 6.85
N ARG A 58 -11.78 20.02 8.17
CA ARG A 58 -12.29 21.28 8.75
C ARG A 58 -11.39 22.48 8.43
N SER A 59 -10.09 22.29 8.35
CA SER A 59 -9.11 23.33 7.99
C SER A 59 -8.97 23.56 6.48
N GLY A 60 -9.75 22.87 5.63
CA GLY A 60 -9.70 23.00 4.18
C GLY A 60 -8.46 22.37 3.52
N LYS A 61 -7.68 21.60 4.26
CA LYS A 61 -6.50 20.89 3.75
C LYS A 61 -6.86 19.60 3.01
N ALA A 62 -8.00 19.00 3.34
CA ALA A 62 -8.55 17.81 2.71
C ALA A 62 -9.94 18.09 2.15
N THR A 63 -10.28 17.42 1.04
CA THR A 63 -11.63 17.44 0.45
C THR A 63 -12.55 16.43 1.15
N ALA A 64 -13.84 16.47 0.84
CA ALA A 64 -14.79 15.51 1.37
C ALA A 64 -14.43 14.06 0.98
N HIS A 65 -13.96 13.86 -0.25
CA HIS A 65 -13.58 12.53 -0.70
C HIS A 65 -12.20 12.10 -0.16
N ASP A 66 -11.28 13.04 0.10
CA ASP A 66 -10.03 12.72 0.84
C ASP A 66 -10.33 12.15 2.23
N LEU A 67 -11.39 12.66 2.89
CA LEU A 67 -11.81 12.12 4.18
C LEU A 67 -12.33 10.68 4.07
N VAL A 68 -13.07 10.35 3.01
CA VAL A 68 -13.56 8.98 2.74
C VAL A 68 -12.38 8.03 2.51
N VAL A 69 -11.48 8.40 1.61
CA VAL A 69 -10.28 7.60 1.29
C VAL A 69 -9.38 7.46 2.51
N GLY A 70 -9.16 8.56 3.24
CA GLY A 70 -8.32 8.57 4.44
C GLY A 70 -8.85 7.68 5.55
N LYS A 71 -10.17 7.65 5.81
CA LYS A 71 -10.78 6.74 6.78
C LYS A 71 -10.65 5.27 6.36
N SER A 72 -10.79 5.00 5.07
CA SER A 72 -10.58 3.67 4.51
C SER A 72 -9.13 3.20 4.70
N LEU A 73 -8.16 4.10 4.45
CA LEU A 73 -6.75 3.84 4.69
C LEU A 73 -6.44 3.65 6.19
N ALA A 74 -7.04 4.48 7.06
CA ALA A 74 -6.88 4.36 8.52
C ALA A 74 -7.32 2.97 9.02
N ARG A 75 -8.41 2.42 8.49
CA ARG A 75 -8.86 1.06 8.80
C ARG A 75 -7.83 0.00 8.39
N VAL A 76 -7.25 0.11 7.20
CA VAL A 76 -6.23 -0.85 6.74
C VAL A 76 -4.97 -0.77 7.60
N LEU A 77 -4.47 0.45 7.84
CA LEU A 77 -3.25 0.69 8.61
C LEU A 77 -3.38 0.30 10.10
N SER A 78 -4.59 0.34 10.63
CA SER A 78 -4.87 -0.11 12.01
C SER A 78 -5.06 -1.62 12.14
N GLY A 79 -5.20 -2.36 11.01
CA GLY A 79 -5.47 -3.81 11.00
C GLY A 79 -6.95 -4.18 11.07
N GLY A 80 -7.87 -3.20 11.04
CA GLY A 80 -9.31 -3.43 11.12
C GLY A 80 -9.77 -3.84 12.52
N LYS A 81 -10.60 -4.89 12.60
CA LYS A 81 -11.11 -5.42 13.88
C LYS A 81 -10.09 -6.33 14.54
N THR A 82 -9.10 -5.77 15.14
CA THR A 82 -8.02 -6.45 15.88
C THR A 82 -7.62 -5.63 17.10
N ASP A 83 -6.69 -6.14 17.89
CA ASP A 83 -6.02 -5.39 18.96
C ASP A 83 -4.51 -5.71 18.98
N ILE A 84 -3.76 -4.96 19.78
CA ILE A 84 -2.31 -5.04 19.84
C ILE A 84 -1.79 -6.40 20.34
N THR A 85 -2.62 -7.25 20.92
CA THR A 85 -2.25 -8.57 21.43
C THR A 85 -2.32 -9.64 20.33
N GLU A 86 -3.09 -9.40 19.28
CA GLU A 86 -3.22 -10.33 18.16
C GLU A 86 -2.04 -10.20 17.18
N LEU A 87 -1.60 -11.35 16.67
CA LEU A 87 -0.66 -11.43 15.56
C LEU A 87 -1.44 -11.56 14.25
N LEU A 88 -1.24 -10.61 13.36
CA LEU A 88 -1.85 -10.58 12.04
C LEU A 88 -0.84 -11.02 10.99
N THR A 89 -1.28 -11.86 10.07
CA THR A 89 -0.50 -12.21 8.89
C THR A 89 -0.58 -11.11 7.83
N GLU A 90 0.39 -11.09 6.91
CA GLU A 90 0.34 -10.21 5.74
C GLU A 90 -0.92 -10.44 4.90
N ASP A 91 -1.35 -11.71 4.74
CA ASP A 91 -2.58 -12.08 4.02
C ASP A 91 -3.84 -11.45 4.63
N HIS A 92 -3.89 -11.31 5.97
CA HIS A 92 -4.99 -10.60 6.63
C HIS A 92 -5.04 -9.14 6.18
N ILE A 93 -3.88 -8.44 6.20
CA ILE A 93 -3.78 -7.03 5.82
C ILE A 93 -4.09 -6.84 4.34
N LEU A 94 -3.55 -7.68 3.46
CA LEU A 94 -3.84 -7.65 2.02
C LEU A 94 -5.31 -7.92 1.72
N SER A 95 -5.95 -8.83 2.46
CA SER A 95 -7.39 -9.11 2.33
C SER A 95 -8.24 -7.91 2.76
N LEU A 96 -7.81 -7.19 3.81
CA LEU A 96 -8.46 -5.98 4.28
C LEU A 96 -8.30 -4.84 3.27
N GLU A 97 -7.10 -4.65 2.74
CA GLU A 97 -6.79 -3.67 1.69
C GLU A 97 -7.63 -3.92 0.44
N ARG A 98 -7.63 -5.15 -0.07
CA ARG A 98 -8.42 -5.54 -1.24
C ARG A 98 -9.90 -5.24 -1.08
N ARG A 99 -10.48 -5.56 0.07
CA ARG A 99 -11.89 -5.29 0.37
C ARG A 99 -12.14 -3.78 0.37
N THR A 100 -11.27 -3.03 1.01
CA THR A 100 -11.36 -1.58 1.13
C THR A 100 -11.27 -0.88 -0.23
N ILE A 101 -10.33 -1.27 -1.09
CA ILE A 101 -10.23 -0.67 -2.43
C ILE A 101 -11.46 -1.03 -3.29
N LEU A 102 -12.00 -2.25 -3.19
CA LEU A 102 -13.21 -2.62 -3.91
C LEU A 102 -14.45 -1.84 -3.44
N GLU A 103 -14.52 -1.46 -2.15
CA GLU A 103 -15.56 -0.57 -1.65
C GLU A 103 -15.40 0.85 -2.20
N LEU A 104 -14.18 1.40 -2.23
CA LEU A 104 -13.88 2.72 -2.79
C LEU A 104 -14.19 2.79 -4.30
N LEU A 105 -13.86 1.76 -5.06
CA LEU A 105 -14.13 1.69 -6.51
C LEU A 105 -15.62 1.72 -6.86
N LYS A 106 -16.51 1.44 -5.92
CA LYS A 106 -17.97 1.58 -6.11
C LYS A 106 -18.46 3.03 -5.93
N THR A 107 -17.60 3.94 -5.50
CA THR A 107 -17.96 5.34 -5.29
C THR A 107 -17.70 6.18 -6.54
N PRO A 108 -18.67 7.00 -7.01
CA PRO A 108 -18.46 7.86 -8.19
C PRO A 108 -17.26 8.79 -8.07
N ALA A 109 -16.98 9.30 -6.86
CA ALA A 109 -15.87 10.21 -6.63
C ALA A 109 -14.50 9.54 -6.81
N THR A 110 -14.34 8.25 -6.44
CA THR A 110 -13.11 7.49 -6.72
C THR A 110 -12.96 7.24 -8.21
N LEU A 111 -14.04 6.85 -8.90
CA LEU A 111 -14.00 6.63 -10.35
C LEU A 111 -13.60 7.91 -11.07
N ALA A 112 -14.19 9.05 -10.73
CA ALA A 112 -13.82 10.35 -11.32
C ALA A 112 -12.33 10.68 -11.13
N ARG A 113 -11.71 10.33 -9.98
CA ARG A 113 -10.27 10.50 -9.77
C ARG A 113 -9.44 9.62 -10.70
N ILE A 114 -9.85 8.37 -10.88
CA ILE A 114 -9.16 7.43 -11.76
C ILE A 114 -9.25 7.90 -13.22
N GLU A 115 -10.44 8.23 -13.69
CA GLU A 115 -10.67 8.75 -15.04
C GLU A 115 -9.84 10.01 -15.30
N HIS A 116 -9.91 10.98 -14.40
CA HIS A 116 -9.14 12.22 -14.53
C HIS A 116 -7.62 11.96 -14.56
N MET A 117 -7.12 11.05 -13.74
CA MET A 117 -5.70 10.68 -13.75
C MET A 117 -5.29 10.02 -15.06
N LEU A 118 -6.13 9.14 -15.61
CA LEU A 118 -5.86 8.46 -16.89
C LEU A 118 -5.88 9.43 -18.07
N GLU A 119 -6.78 10.42 -18.04
CA GLU A 119 -6.93 11.41 -19.12
C GLU A 119 -5.86 12.50 -19.07
N THR A 120 -5.51 12.98 -17.88
CA THR A 120 -4.70 14.20 -17.72
C THR A 120 -3.32 13.97 -17.14
N GLY A 121 -3.07 12.80 -16.53
CA GLY A 121 -1.85 12.52 -15.74
C GLY A 121 -1.77 13.31 -14.44
N LYS A 122 -2.86 13.96 -13.99
CA LYS A 122 -2.89 14.82 -12.80
C LYS A 122 -3.93 14.34 -11.79
N PRO A 123 -3.71 14.53 -10.48
CA PRO A 123 -4.70 14.19 -9.47
C PRO A 123 -5.90 15.13 -9.51
N LEU A 124 -7.12 14.56 -9.40
CA LEU A 124 -8.35 15.32 -9.16
C LEU A 124 -8.55 15.53 -7.66
N ARG A 125 -8.91 16.75 -7.28
CA ARG A 125 -9.35 17.09 -5.91
C ARG A 125 -10.86 17.33 -5.92
N ASN A 126 -11.62 16.38 -5.41
CA ASN A 126 -13.10 16.42 -5.34
C ASN A 126 -13.61 16.11 -3.93
#